data_469473b32805d2585b0f7a4cead1bdff
#
_entry.id   469473b32805d2585b0f7a4cead1bdff
#
_cell.length_a   1.000
_cell.length_b   1.000
_cell.length_c   1.000
_cell.angle_alpha   90.00
_cell.angle_beta   90.00
_cell.angle_gamma   90.00
#
_symmetry.space_group_name_H-M   'P 1'
#
loop_
_entity.id
_entity.type
_entity.pdbx_description
1 polymer ?
#
loop_
_entity_poly.entity_id
_entity_poly.type
_entity_poly.pdbx_seq_one_letter_code
_entity_poly.pdbx_strand_id
1 'polypeptide(L)' 'MAEIELPDELVELETRAWAEIREGRLTLETAGAVQAAITAYAGETGESRYEVEKQLKARVRGGGESA' A
#
# COMPACT_ATOMS: atom_id res chain seq x y z
N MET A 1 18.24 7.89 3.59
CA MET A 1 16.89 8.16 3.35
C MET A 1 15.97 7.50 4.37
N ALA A 2 15.09 8.26 4.87
CA ALA A 2 14.25 7.79 5.93
C ALA A 2 13.17 6.86 5.41
N GLU A 3 12.87 5.87 6.19
CA GLU A 3 11.80 4.97 5.90
C GLU A 3 10.48 5.60 6.28
N ILE A 4 9.48 5.44 5.45
CA ILE A 4 8.14 5.92 5.79
C ILE A 4 7.51 4.91 6.73
N GLU A 5 7.00 5.40 7.83
CA GLU A 5 6.31 4.55 8.76
C GLU A 5 4.92 4.25 8.24
N LEU A 6 4.60 2.98 8.07
CA LEU A 6 3.33 2.60 7.48
C LEU A 6 2.37 2.10 8.55
N PRO A 7 1.18 2.72 8.66
CA PRO A 7 0.20 2.23 9.63
C PRO A 7 -0.26 0.81 9.31
N ASP A 8 -0.62 0.09 10.34
CA ASP A 8 -1.12 -1.27 10.15
C ASP A 8 -2.30 -1.32 9.21
N GLU A 9 -3.17 -0.33 9.27
CA GLU A 9 -4.31 -0.24 8.39
C GLU A 9 -3.93 -0.26 6.93
N LEU A 10 -2.91 0.51 6.59
CA LEU A 10 -2.45 0.55 5.21
C LEU A 10 -1.88 -0.79 4.80
N VAL A 11 -1.09 -1.37 5.68
CA VAL A 11 -0.47 -2.66 5.37
C VAL A 11 -1.54 -3.72 5.17
N GLU A 12 -2.57 -3.70 6.00
CA GLU A 12 -3.64 -4.68 5.86
C GLU A 12 -4.42 -4.51 4.56
N LEU A 13 -4.70 -3.25 4.20
CA LEU A 13 -5.43 -3.00 2.96
C LEU A 13 -4.63 -3.45 1.75
N GLU A 14 -3.35 -3.15 1.75
CA GLU A 14 -2.53 -3.57 0.63
C GLU A 14 -2.37 -5.08 0.59
N THR A 15 -2.27 -5.71 1.75
CA THR A 15 -2.18 -7.16 1.81
C THR A 15 -3.42 -7.80 1.21
N ARG A 16 -4.58 -7.24 1.53
CA ARG A 16 -5.83 -7.74 0.98
C ARG A 16 -5.88 -7.54 -0.54
N ALA A 17 -5.48 -6.35 -0.99
CA ALA A 17 -5.47 -6.09 -2.41
C ALA A 17 -4.53 -7.03 -3.14
N TRP A 18 -3.37 -7.27 -2.56
CA TRP A 18 -2.39 -8.17 -3.17
C TRP A 18 -2.93 -9.59 -3.27
N ALA A 19 -3.61 -10.03 -2.22
CA ALA A 19 -4.21 -11.36 -2.24
C ALA A 19 -5.25 -11.47 -3.35
N GLU A 20 -6.08 -10.44 -3.49
CA GLU A 20 -7.09 -10.44 -4.54
C GLU A 20 -6.47 -10.42 -5.93
N ILE A 21 -5.38 -9.65 -6.08
CA ILE A 21 -4.68 -9.62 -7.35
C ILE A 21 -4.14 -11.00 -7.71
N ARG A 22 -3.55 -11.65 -6.73
CA ARG A 22 -2.98 -12.98 -6.98
C ARG A 22 -4.05 -14.00 -7.33
N GLU A 23 -5.25 -13.78 -6.85
CA GLU A 23 -6.37 -14.65 -7.18
C GLU A 23 -7.09 -14.23 -8.45
N GLY A 24 -6.64 -13.12 -9.04
CA GLY A 24 -7.25 -12.65 -10.28
C GLY A 24 -8.60 -12.00 -10.08
N ARG A 25 -8.87 -11.43 -8.92
CA ARG A 25 -10.20 -10.86 -8.71
C ARG A 25 -10.18 -9.64 -7.80
N LEU A 26 -9.27 -8.73 -8.08
CA LEU A 26 -9.25 -7.45 -7.36
C LEU A 26 -10.54 -6.70 -7.60
N THR A 27 -11.19 -6.29 -6.53
CA THR A 27 -12.44 -5.56 -6.67
C THR A 27 -12.17 -4.06 -6.69
N LEU A 28 -13.13 -3.33 -7.28
CA LEU A 28 -13.05 -1.87 -7.28
C LEU A 28 -13.09 -1.33 -5.86
N GLU A 29 -13.84 -1.98 -5.02
CA GLU A 29 -13.96 -1.57 -3.64
C GLU A 29 -12.62 -1.63 -2.92
N THR A 30 -11.93 -2.74 -3.06
CA THR A 30 -10.63 -2.89 -2.42
C THR A 30 -9.62 -1.91 -3.00
N ALA A 31 -9.58 -1.80 -4.32
CA ALA A 31 -8.66 -0.88 -4.96
C ALA A 31 -8.91 0.55 -4.53
N GLY A 32 -10.19 0.94 -4.46
CA GLY A 32 -10.54 2.28 -4.02
C GLY A 32 -10.16 2.54 -2.57
N ALA A 33 -10.35 1.54 -1.73
CA ALA A 33 -10.01 1.70 -0.32
C ALA A 33 -8.51 1.92 -0.15
N VAL A 34 -7.70 1.17 -0.89
CA VAL A 34 -6.26 1.34 -0.81
C VAL A 34 -5.86 2.74 -1.27
N GLN A 35 -6.41 3.17 -2.40
CA GLN A 35 -6.07 4.48 -2.93
C GLN A 35 -6.49 5.61 -1.98
N ALA A 36 -7.68 5.49 -1.41
CA ALA A 36 -8.15 6.51 -0.49
C ALA A 36 -7.26 6.57 0.76
N ALA A 37 -6.88 5.42 1.26
CA ALA A 37 -6.04 5.37 2.45
C ALA A 37 -4.66 5.94 2.19
N ILE A 38 -4.09 5.65 1.03
CA ILE A 38 -2.79 6.19 0.67
C ILE A 38 -2.87 7.71 0.55
N THR A 39 -3.91 8.20 -0.10
CA THR A 39 -4.08 9.63 -0.28
C THR A 39 -4.22 10.33 1.07
N ALA A 40 -5.02 9.76 1.96
CA ALA A 40 -5.23 10.36 3.27
C ALA A 40 -3.93 10.38 4.08
N TYR A 41 -3.21 9.27 4.07
CA TYR A 41 -1.97 9.19 4.83
C TYR A 41 -0.93 10.16 4.29
N ALA A 42 -0.80 10.22 2.98
CA ALA A 42 0.15 11.13 2.37
C ALA A 42 -0.18 12.58 2.71
N GLY A 43 -1.47 12.90 2.69
CA GLY A 43 -1.90 14.25 3.04
C GLY A 43 -1.63 14.61 4.48
N GLU A 44 -1.81 13.64 5.37
CA GLU A 44 -1.60 13.88 6.79
C GLU A 44 -0.14 14.02 7.15
N THR A 45 0.71 13.30 6.47
CA THR A 45 2.13 13.26 6.83
C THR A 45 2.99 14.17 5.97
N GLY A 46 2.45 14.66 4.87
CA GLY A 46 3.25 15.43 3.94
C GLY A 46 4.12 14.59 3.03
N GLU A 47 3.97 13.28 3.10
CA GLU A 47 4.73 12.41 2.23
C GLU A 47 4.15 12.39 0.84
N SER A 48 4.98 12.03 -0.13
CA SER A 48 4.51 11.88 -1.49
C SER A 48 3.68 10.62 -1.63
N ARG A 49 2.56 10.71 -2.35
CA ARG A 49 1.75 9.52 -2.61
C ARG A 49 2.58 8.44 -3.27
N TYR A 50 3.43 8.85 -4.19
CA TYR A 50 4.27 7.90 -4.89
C TYR A 50 5.16 7.12 -3.92
N GLU A 51 5.78 7.85 -2.99
CA GLU A 51 6.66 7.19 -2.04
C GLU A 51 5.91 6.27 -1.08
N VAL A 52 4.74 6.73 -0.63
CA VAL A 52 3.93 5.91 0.26
C VAL A 52 3.55 4.62 -0.46
N GLU A 53 3.07 4.75 -1.67
CA GLU A 53 2.64 3.59 -2.44
C GLU A 53 3.81 2.64 -2.71
N LYS A 54 4.94 3.20 -3.08
CA LYS A 54 6.11 2.41 -3.38
C LYS A 54 6.56 1.58 -2.18
N GLN A 55 6.64 2.23 -1.02
CA GLN A 55 7.10 1.53 0.16
C GLN A 55 6.07 0.55 0.68
N LEU A 56 4.79 0.90 0.53
CA LEU A 56 3.73 -0.01 0.94
C LEU A 56 3.77 -1.30 0.11
N LYS A 57 3.93 -1.15 -1.18
CA LYS A 57 4.00 -2.32 -2.05
C LYS A 57 5.24 -3.15 -1.77
N ALA A 58 6.35 -2.49 -1.53
CA ALA A 58 7.57 -3.21 -1.21
C ALA A 58 7.40 -4.02 0.07
N ARG A 59 6.73 -3.41 1.05
CA ARG A 59 6.51 -4.07 2.33
C ARG A 59 5.66 -5.32 2.18
N VAL A 60 4.61 -5.22 1.39
CA VAL A 60 3.64 -6.30 1.29
C VAL A 60 4.02 -7.32 0.24
N ARG A 61 4.48 -6.87 -0.92
CA ARG A 61 4.66 -7.77 -2.03
C ARG A 61 6.07 -8.22 -2.21
N GLY A 62 6.96 -7.27 -2.11
CA GLY A 62 8.22 -7.51 -2.67
C GLY A 62 9.38 -7.45 -1.74
N GLY A 63 9.09 -7.22 -0.49
CA GLY A 63 10.19 -7.04 0.41
C GLY A 63 11.24 -8.09 0.25
N GLY A 64 10.78 -9.31 0.13
CA GLY A 64 11.74 -10.38 0.09
C GLY A 64 12.32 -10.59 -1.27
N GLU A 65 11.53 -10.34 -2.27
CA GLU A 65 12.01 -10.73 -3.57
C GLU A 65 12.89 -9.70 -4.21
N SER A 66 13.01 -8.59 -3.59
CA SER A 66 13.91 -7.62 -4.16
C SER A 66 15.33 -8.13 -4.19
N ALA A 67 15.55 -9.18 -3.53
CA ALA A 67 16.86 -9.75 -3.53
C ALA A 67 17.33 -10.12 -4.92
#